data_8e21a943eb8e0f97a8181a0028342e7b
#
_entry.id   8e21a943eb8e0f97a8181a0028342e7b
#
_cell.length_a   1.000
_cell.length_b   1.000
_cell.length_c   1.000
_cell.angle_alpha   90.00
_cell.angle_beta   90.00
_cell.angle_gamma   90.00
#
_symmetry.space_group_name_H-M   'P 1'
#
loop_
_entity.id
_entity.type
_entity.pdbx_description
1 polymer ?
#
loop_
_entity_poly.entity_id
_entity_poly.type
_entity_poly.pdbx_seq_one_letter_code
_entity_poly.pdbx_strand_id
1 'polypeptide(L)'
;MFRWGSAIILLAILMGLLMSYFIKYPEFVPAPIVVTSQNPPEKLQARIDSKIEKIFVSNHQKVTKGQVLLVLQSTANYRDLLELKQIADSISQDQLSSFPIHQISRLKLGELQADYNAFAKAFQDEQLFKRLRPYAPENVAADQNISAYRSRIINLKQQKELELAKYELVKKSYQRSQKLFGLSVISANELETEKIKFLQAQQSLENINITLSQTEEGIANLSKTKSGSTINAEKDKINYASQTQQLFEQLRKSLRQWEQDYLMVSSTDGEVSFQQFWGENQFIKRGDAVLSVLPDNKQALVGRMSVPAGNSGKISPGEKVLIKLDNYRYQEYGIVEGRVENIAFAPDDKGNYYVDVTLPKGLKTSYHKNLAFDKELKGNAEIVTQDLRLIERIFYQLRKLLRYQ
;
A
#
# COMPACT_ATOMS: atom_id res chain seq x y z
N MET A 1 43.08 4.05 84.08
CA MET A 1 41.81 3.41 83.69
C MET A 1 41.24 3.90 82.31
N PHE A 2 41.51 5.11 81.91
CA PHE A 2 40.98 5.68 80.65
C PHE A 2 41.47 5.03 79.31
N ARG A 3 42.64 4.43 79.26
CA ARG A 3 43.23 3.85 78.04
C ARG A 3 42.60 2.51 77.62
N TRP A 4 42.06 1.75 78.57
CA TRP A 4 41.41 0.46 78.23
C TRP A 4 39.98 0.64 77.77
N GLY A 5 39.28 1.68 78.23
CA GLY A 5 37.93 1.99 77.76
C GLY A 5 37.88 2.42 76.29
N SER A 6 38.84 3.26 75.84
CA SER A 6 38.93 3.70 74.47
C SER A 6 39.30 2.53 73.50
N ALA A 7 40.15 1.59 73.96
CA ALA A 7 40.50 0.39 73.18
C ALA A 7 39.29 -0.57 72.99
N ILE A 8 38.46 -0.73 74.08
CA ILE A 8 37.23 -1.56 73.95
C ILE A 8 36.20 -0.92 73.03
N ILE A 9 36.02 0.43 73.07
CA ILE A 9 35.12 1.14 72.19
C ILE A 9 35.63 1.03 70.76
N LEU A 10 36.92 1.17 70.47
CA LEU A 10 37.51 1.05 69.17
C LEU A 10 37.38 -0.36 68.61
N LEU A 11 37.57 -1.40 69.50
CA LEU A 11 37.35 -2.80 69.08
C LEU A 11 35.88 -3.10 68.78
N ALA A 12 34.95 -2.53 69.56
CA ALA A 12 33.52 -2.68 69.31
C ALA A 12 33.09 -2.03 67.96
N ILE A 13 33.63 -0.83 67.63
CA ILE A 13 33.39 -0.17 66.38
C ILE A 13 33.98 -0.99 65.22
N LEU A 14 35.21 -1.51 65.34
CA LEU A 14 35.85 -2.34 64.38
C LEU A 14 35.09 -3.65 64.19
N MET A 15 34.59 -4.27 65.18
CA MET A 15 33.76 -5.47 65.18
C MET A 15 32.39 -5.17 64.52
N GLY A 16 31.77 -4.01 64.78
CA GLY A 16 30.56 -3.54 64.14
C GLY A 16 30.75 -3.29 62.63
N LEU A 17 31.86 -2.67 62.23
CA LEU A 17 32.22 -2.49 60.82
C LEU A 17 32.48 -3.82 60.14
N LEU A 18 33.12 -4.78 60.82
CA LEU A 18 33.37 -6.12 60.25
C LEU A 18 32.07 -6.92 60.13
N MET A 19 31.12 -6.86 61.06
CA MET A 19 29.79 -7.43 60.92
C MET A 19 29.01 -6.73 59.80
N SER A 20 29.07 -5.42 59.64
CA SER A 20 28.43 -4.65 58.59
C SER A 20 28.94 -5.02 57.18
N TYR A 21 30.16 -5.55 57.08
CA TYR A 21 30.71 -6.07 55.83
C TYR A 21 30.10 -7.41 55.41
N PHE A 22 29.73 -8.27 56.36
CA PHE A 22 29.14 -9.58 56.08
C PHE A 22 27.63 -9.54 55.86
N ILE A 23 26.93 -8.48 56.35
CA ILE A 23 25.50 -8.36 56.19
C ILE A 23 25.20 -7.72 54.82
N LYS A 24 24.61 -8.49 53.90
CA LYS A 24 24.11 -8.04 52.61
C LYS A 24 22.61 -7.76 52.73
N TYR A 25 22.17 -6.65 52.17
CA TYR A 25 20.76 -6.25 52.14
C TYR A 25 20.35 -5.98 50.71
N PRO A 26 19.31 -6.64 50.19
CA PRO A 26 18.82 -6.39 48.84
C PRO A 26 18.26 -4.97 48.69
N GLU A 27 18.60 -4.29 47.59
CA GLU A 27 17.98 -3.03 47.23
C GLU A 27 16.75 -3.32 46.35
N PHE A 28 15.65 -2.59 46.61
CA PHE A 28 14.42 -2.75 45.84
C PHE A 28 14.19 -1.52 44.98
N VAL A 29 13.89 -1.73 43.71
CA VAL A 29 13.44 -0.68 42.80
C VAL A 29 11.93 -0.85 42.56
N PRO A 30 11.10 -0.03 43.24
CA PRO A 30 9.65 -0.09 43.05
C PRO A 30 9.24 0.61 41.76
N ALA A 31 8.31 0.01 40.99
CA ALA A 31 7.72 0.62 39.84
C ALA A 31 6.32 0.01 39.53
N PRO A 32 5.42 0.77 38.93
CA PRO A 32 4.14 0.25 38.48
C PRO A 32 4.35 -0.82 37.40
N ILE A 33 3.52 -1.87 37.46
CA ILE A 33 3.53 -2.98 36.51
C ILE A 33 2.13 -3.23 35.97
N VAL A 34 2.08 -3.61 34.70
CA VAL A 34 0.87 -4.18 34.06
C VAL A 34 1.22 -5.58 33.62
N VAL A 35 0.52 -6.57 34.12
CA VAL A 35 0.63 -7.96 33.68
C VAL A 35 -0.43 -8.18 32.57
N THR A 36 0.05 -8.54 31.40
CA THR A 36 -0.76 -8.76 30.20
C THR A 36 -0.27 -10.02 29.48
N SER A 37 -0.98 -10.45 28.46
CA SER A 37 -0.47 -11.49 27.56
C SER A 37 0.63 -10.90 26.65
N GLN A 38 1.48 -11.73 26.09
CA GLN A 38 2.51 -11.32 25.13
C GLN A 38 1.90 -10.60 23.93
N ASN A 39 0.66 -10.96 23.54
CA ASN A 39 -0.19 -10.21 22.62
C ASN A 39 -1.29 -9.48 23.44
N PRO A 40 -1.16 -8.18 23.67
CA PRO A 40 -2.15 -7.42 24.43
C PRO A 40 -3.49 -7.37 23.70
N PRO A 41 -4.60 -7.16 24.42
CA PRO A 41 -5.91 -6.99 23.80
C PRO A 41 -5.90 -5.88 22.75
N GLU A 42 -6.38 -6.18 21.57
CA GLU A 42 -6.58 -5.19 20.52
C GLU A 42 -7.75 -4.28 20.89
N LYS A 43 -7.51 -2.99 21.03
CA LYS A 43 -8.56 -1.99 21.28
C LYS A 43 -9.03 -1.39 19.98
N LEU A 44 -10.26 -1.66 19.58
CA LEU A 44 -10.87 -1.10 18.40
C LEU A 44 -11.49 0.26 18.75
N GLN A 45 -10.92 1.32 18.15
CA GLN A 45 -11.33 2.70 18.38
C GLN A 45 -12.05 3.25 17.16
N ALA A 46 -13.09 4.08 17.39
CA ALA A 46 -13.77 4.78 16.34
C ALA A 46 -12.83 5.77 15.65
N ARG A 47 -12.83 5.78 14.31
CA ARG A 47 -12.02 6.70 13.50
C ARG A 47 -12.76 7.97 13.13
N ILE A 48 -14.07 7.94 13.23
CA ILE A 48 -14.98 9.04 12.91
C ILE A 48 -16.05 9.19 13.99
N ASP A 49 -16.70 10.34 14.03
CA ASP A 49 -17.90 10.58 14.83
C ASP A 49 -19.10 10.02 14.08
N SER A 50 -19.78 9.03 14.66
CA SER A 50 -20.96 8.41 14.03
C SER A 50 -21.81 7.67 15.07
N LYS A 51 -22.92 7.07 14.62
CA LYS A 51 -23.73 6.16 15.41
C LYS A 51 -23.41 4.70 15.03
N ILE A 52 -23.59 3.82 15.99
CA ILE A 52 -23.53 2.38 15.72
C ILE A 52 -24.81 2.00 14.94
N GLU A 53 -24.64 1.53 13.69
CA GLU A 53 -25.76 1.08 12.86
C GLU A 53 -26.15 -0.36 13.20
N LYS A 54 -25.15 -1.25 13.26
CA LYS A 54 -25.38 -2.68 13.52
C LYS A 54 -24.21 -3.30 14.28
N ILE A 55 -24.54 -4.18 15.23
CA ILE A 55 -23.59 -5.02 15.96
C ILE A 55 -23.82 -6.48 15.53
N PHE A 56 -22.75 -7.17 15.12
CA PHE A 56 -22.80 -8.55 14.62
C PHE A 56 -22.35 -9.58 15.65
N VAL A 57 -21.83 -9.14 16.80
CA VAL A 57 -21.24 -10.00 17.82
C VAL A 57 -21.82 -9.70 19.19
N SER A 58 -21.78 -10.67 20.07
CA SER A 58 -22.14 -10.54 21.49
C SER A 58 -20.89 -10.42 22.34
N ASN A 59 -21.06 -9.89 23.58
CA ASN A 59 -19.97 -9.86 24.55
C ASN A 59 -19.49 -11.29 24.87
N HIS A 60 -18.20 -11.50 24.96
CA HIS A 60 -17.54 -12.80 25.15
C HIS A 60 -17.70 -13.80 24.00
N GLN A 61 -18.11 -13.33 22.83
CA GLN A 61 -18.17 -14.17 21.64
C GLN A 61 -16.78 -14.36 21.04
N LYS A 62 -16.47 -15.59 20.61
CA LYS A 62 -15.29 -15.90 19.82
C LYS A 62 -15.44 -15.39 18.39
N VAL A 63 -14.38 -14.76 17.90
CA VAL A 63 -14.30 -14.17 16.56
C VAL A 63 -13.01 -14.58 15.87
N THR A 64 -13.07 -14.57 14.55
CA THR A 64 -11.91 -14.88 13.70
C THR A 64 -11.34 -13.61 13.07
N LYS A 65 -10.07 -13.68 12.70
CA LYS A 65 -9.41 -12.60 11.96
C LYS A 65 -10.18 -12.26 10.68
N GLY A 66 -10.43 -10.97 10.44
CA GLY A 66 -11.18 -10.47 9.29
C GLY A 66 -12.71 -10.45 9.49
N GLN A 67 -13.23 -10.95 10.62
CA GLN A 67 -14.65 -10.91 10.92
C GLN A 67 -15.10 -9.48 11.22
N VAL A 68 -16.19 -9.02 10.57
CA VAL A 68 -16.83 -7.74 10.87
C VAL A 68 -17.56 -7.84 12.21
N LEU A 69 -17.26 -6.95 13.13
CA LEU A 69 -17.79 -6.93 14.49
C LEU A 69 -18.97 -5.97 14.61
N LEU A 70 -18.83 -4.77 14.03
CA LEU A 70 -19.90 -3.78 13.98
C LEU A 70 -19.71 -2.84 12.77
N VAL A 71 -20.80 -2.17 12.43
CA VAL A 71 -20.85 -1.16 11.36
C VAL A 71 -21.35 0.16 11.95
N LEU A 72 -20.69 1.25 11.58
CA LEU A 72 -21.08 2.61 11.88
C LEU A 72 -22.00 3.14 10.79
N GLN A 73 -22.93 4.02 11.16
CA GLN A 73 -23.87 4.65 10.26
C GLN A 73 -23.15 5.54 9.24
N SER A 74 -23.40 5.29 7.95
CA SER A 74 -22.95 6.11 6.83
C SER A 74 -24.12 6.57 5.97
N THR A 75 -23.87 7.34 4.93
CA THR A 75 -24.89 7.73 3.93
C THR A 75 -25.23 6.60 2.97
N ALA A 76 -24.38 5.57 2.92
CA ALA A 76 -24.52 4.40 2.07
C ALA A 76 -25.21 3.25 2.83
N ASN A 77 -25.78 2.32 2.09
CA ASN A 77 -26.19 1.05 2.66
C ASN A 77 -24.97 0.13 2.80
N TYR A 78 -24.60 -0.27 4.01
CA TYR A 78 -23.41 -1.08 4.26
C TYR A 78 -23.42 -2.44 3.52
N ARG A 79 -24.60 -3.05 3.30
CA ARG A 79 -24.71 -4.32 2.57
C ARG A 79 -24.35 -4.13 1.11
N ASP A 80 -24.85 -3.05 0.51
CA ASP A 80 -24.58 -2.70 -0.88
C ASP A 80 -23.09 -2.41 -1.10
N LEU A 81 -22.42 -1.76 -0.12
CA LEU A 81 -20.97 -1.50 -0.19
C LEU A 81 -20.13 -2.76 0.03
N LEU A 82 -20.56 -3.67 0.90
CA LEU A 82 -19.90 -4.97 1.05
C LEU A 82 -20.01 -5.82 -0.23
N GLU A 83 -21.16 -5.78 -0.91
CA GLU A 83 -21.36 -6.44 -2.21
C GLU A 83 -20.43 -5.81 -3.28
N LEU A 84 -20.40 -4.48 -3.38
CA LEU A 84 -19.51 -3.78 -4.28
C LEU A 84 -18.03 -4.11 -4.00
N LYS A 85 -17.63 -4.16 -2.72
CA LYS A 85 -16.29 -4.53 -2.31
C LYS A 85 -15.94 -5.94 -2.78
N GLN A 86 -16.81 -6.90 -2.51
CA GLN A 86 -16.61 -8.30 -2.91
C GLN A 86 -16.41 -8.43 -4.43
N ILE A 87 -17.21 -7.70 -5.23
CA ILE A 87 -17.06 -7.65 -6.67
C ILE A 87 -15.74 -7.00 -7.05
N ALA A 88 -15.41 -5.83 -6.48
CA ALA A 88 -14.18 -5.11 -6.81
C ALA A 88 -12.90 -5.88 -6.42
N ASP A 89 -12.92 -6.65 -5.32
CA ASP A 89 -11.80 -7.47 -4.88
C ASP A 89 -11.65 -8.76 -5.72
N SER A 90 -12.74 -9.28 -6.30
CA SER A 90 -12.72 -10.48 -7.14
C SER A 90 -12.17 -10.23 -8.55
N ILE A 91 -12.18 -8.98 -9.02
CA ILE A 91 -11.79 -8.62 -10.39
C ILE A 91 -10.32 -8.20 -10.41
N SER A 92 -9.50 -8.96 -11.14
CA SER A 92 -8.12 -8.56 -11.47
C SER A 92 -8.07 -7.48 -12.55
N GLN A 93 -6.94 -6.78 -12.69
CA GLN A 93 -6.75 -5.74 -13.70
C GLN A 93 -7.05 -6.23 -15.12
N ASP A 94 -6.64 -7.46 -15.44
CA ASP A 94 -6.84 -8.06 -16.77
C ASP A 94 -8.32 -8.41 -17.04
N GLN A 95 -9.12 -8.57 -16.01
CA GLN A 95 -10.52 -8.93 -16.08
C GLN A 95 -11.48 -7.73 -15.94
N LEU A 96 -10.95 -6.51 -15.91
CA LEU A 96 -11.75 -5.29 -15.70
C LEU A 96 -12.86 -5.14 -16.76
N SER A 97 -12.65 -5.65 -17.98
CA SER A 97 -13.65 -5.65 -19.06
C SER A 97 -14.93 -6.42 -18.75
N SER A 98 -14.92 -7.32 -17.78
CA SER A 98 -16.08 -8.12 -17.33
C SER A 98 -16.82 -7.54 -16.12
N PHE A 99 -16.50 -6.30 -15.71
CA PHE A 99 -17.10 -5.67 -14.55
C PHE A 99 -18.65 -5.53 -14.70
N PRO A 100 -19.46 -6.00 -13.71
CA PRO A 100 -20.92 -6.09 -13.85
C PRO A 100 -21.62 -4.76 -13.53
N ILE A 101 -21.42 -3.72 -14.34
CA ILE A 101 -21.97 -2.37 -14.11
C ILE A 101 -23.49 -2.37 -13.88
N HIS A 102 -24.23 -3.20 -14.59
CA HIS A 102 -25.70 -3.21 -14.48
C HIS A 102 -26.22 -3.71 -13.13
N GLN A 103 -25.49 -4.59 -12.46
CA GLN A 103 -25.86 -5.07 -11.12
C GLN A 103 -25.64 -3.96 -10.08
N ILE A 104 -24.52 -3.28 -10.18
CA ILE A 104 -24.07 -2.26 -9.22
C ILE A 104 -24.87 -0.96 -9.33
N SER A 105 -25.42 -0.64 -10.50
CA SER A 105 -26.22 0.57 -10.70
C SER A 105 -27.49 0.63 -9.82
N ARG A 106 -27.89 -0.47 -9.18
CA ARG A 106 -29.04 -0.56 -8.28
C ARG A 106 -28.67 -0.32 -6.81
N LEU A 107 -27.39 -0.35 -6.47
CA LEU A 107 -26.89 -0.25 -5.11
C LEU A 107 -26.92 1.21 -4.62
N LYS A 108 -27.15 1.38 -3.33
CA LYS A 108 -27.12 2.69 -2.66
C LYS A 108 -25.73 2.94 -2.08
N LEU A 109 -24.86 3.59 -2.86
CA LEU A 109 -23.46 3.73 -2.56
C LEU A 109 -23.13 5.00 -1.74
N GLY A 110 -24.12 5.87 -1.48
CA GLY A 110 -23.95 7.07 -0.66
C GLY A 110 -22.77 7.95 -1.11
N GLU A 111 -21.80 8.14 -0.24
CA GLU A 111 -20.60 8.94 -0.50
C GLU A 111 -19.69 8.40 -1.62
N LEU A 112 -19.75 7.09 -1.90
CA LEU A 112 -18.99 6.47 -2.98
C LEU A 112 -19.68 6.58 -4.35
N GLN A 113 -20.91 7.10 -4.41
CA GLN A 113 -21.67 7.19 -5.65
C GLN A 113 -20.97 8.00 -6.73
N ALA A 114 -20.26 9.07 -6.36
CA ALA A 114 -19.54 9.92 -7.30
C ALA A 114 -18.36 9.17 -7.96
N ASP A 115 -17.56 8.45 -7.16
CA ASP A 115 -16.42 7.66 -7.66
C ASP A 115 -16.89 6.50 -8.53
N TYR A 116 -17.97 5.84 -8.12
CA TYR A 116 -18.58 4.80 -8.93
C TYR A 116 -19.09 5.32 -10.27
N ASN A 117 -19.80 6.45 -10.29
CA ASN A 117 -20.33 7.04 -11.52
C ASN A 117 -19.20 7.46 -12.47
N ALA A 118 -18.11 8.02 -11.95
CA ALA A 118 -16.94 8.37 -12.74
C ALA A 118 -16.31 7.13 -13.40
N PHE A 119 -16.11 6.08 -12.62
CA PHE A 119 -15.62 4.80 -13.13
C PHE A 119 -16.58 4.19 -14.17
N ALA A 120 -17.88 4.11 -13.84
CA ALA A 120 -18.89 3.52 -14.73
C ALA A 120 -18.95 4.22 -16.09
N LYS A 121 -18.85 5.56 -16.09
CA LYS A 121 -18.79 6.35 -17.32
C LYS A 121 -17.55 6.01 -18.14
N ALA A 122 -16.36 6.04 -17.55
CA ALA A 122 -15.12 5.71 -18.26
C ALA A 122 -15.14 4.30 -18.84
N PHE A 123 -15.65 3.33 -18.08
CA PHE A 123 -15.82 1.97 -18.54
C PHE A 123 -16.78 1.87 -19.75
N GLN A 124 -17.92 2.58 -19.70
CA GLN A 124 -18.86 2.61 -20.83
C GLN A 124 -18.25 3.26 -22.06
N ASP A 125 -17.51 4.36 -21.90
CA ASP A 125 -16.81 5.05 -22.99
C ASP A 125 -15.76 4.13 -23.63
N GLU A 126 -14.99 3.39 -22.84
CA GLU A 126 -14.03 2.40 -23.32
C GLU A 126 -14.73 1.26 -24.09
N GLN A 127 -15.82 0.70 -23.58
CA GLN A 127 -16.60 -0.35 -24.25
C GLN A 127 -17.21 0.16 -25.56
N LEU A 128 -17.70 1.41 -25.56
CA LEU A 128 -18.24 2.05 -26.76
C LEU A 128 -17.16 2.22 -27.83
N PHE A 129 -15.96 2.70 -27.46
CA PHE A 129 -14.82 2.83 -28.37
C PHE A 129 -14.42 1.47 -28.98
N LYS A 130 -14.32 0.41 -28.15
CA LYS A 130 -14.01 -0.95 -28.61
C LYS A 130 -15.05 -1.50 -29.60
N ARG A 131 -16.33 -1.19 -29.39
CA ARG A 131 -17.44 -1.65 -30.23
C ARG A 131 -17.52 -0.88 -31.54
N LEU A 132 -17.44 0.45 -31.48
CA LEU A 132 -17.60 1.32 -32.66
C LEU A 132 -16.41 1.28 -33.63
N ARG A 133 -15.19 1.11 -33.07
CA ARG A 133 -13.92 1.13 -33.87
C ARG A 133 -13.88 2.32 -34.84
N PRO A 134 -13.93 3.58 -34.37
CA PRO A 134 -14.18 4.77 -35.19
C PRO A 134 -13.19 4.96 -36.32
N TYR A 135 -11.97 4.45 -36.23
CA TYR A 135 -10.92 4.55 -37.24
C TYR A 135 -10.93 3.42 -38.28
N ALA A 136 -11.71 2.35 -38.07
CA ALA A 136 -11.72 1.22 -39.01
C ALA A 136 -12.25 1.56 -40.39
N PRO A 137 -13.34 2.36 -40.58
CA PRO A 137 -13.84 2.72 -41.91
C PRO A 137 -12.82 3.51 -42.71
N GLU A 138 -12.11 4.47 -42.11
CA GLU A 138 -11.06 5.27 -42.74
C GLU A 138 -9.90 4.40 -43.25
N ASN A 139 -9.43 3.47 -42.42
CA ASN A 139 -8.35 2.55 -42.75
C ASN A 139 -8.78 1.61 -43.92
N VAL A 140 -10.02 1.13 -43.93
CA VAL A 140 -10.55 0.30 -45.02
C VAL A 140 -10.63 1.10 -46.34
N ALA A 141 -11.12 2.34 -46.30
CA ALA A 141 -11.18 3.21 -47.47
C ALA A 141 -9.77 3.53 -48.01
N ALA A 142 -8.79 3.80 -47.11
CA ALA A 142 -7.42 4.01 -47.54
C ALA A 142 -6.83 2.76 -48.24
N ASP A 143 -7.07 1.56 -47.70
CA ASP A 143 -6.61 0.31 -48.35
C ASP A 143 -7.22 0.07 -49.72
N GLN A 144 -8.52 0.33 -49.88
CA GLN A 144 -9.19 0.23 -51.20
C GLN A 144 -8.59 1.21 -52.19
N ASN A 145 -8.37 2.47 -51.80
CA ASN A 145 -7.76 3.47 -52.67
C ASN A 145 -6.30 3.13 -53.01
N ILE A 146 -5.49 2.66 -52.08
CA ILE A 146 -4.11 2.20 -52.34
C ILE A 146 -4.12 1.05 -53.35
N SER A 147 -5.05 0.10 -53.24
CA SER A 147 -5.19 -1.00 -54.16
C SER A 147 -5.55 -0.52 -55.58
N ALA A 148 -6.47 0.43 -55.70
CA ALA A 148 -6.84 1.04 -57.00
C ALA A 148 -5.65 1.79 -57.61
N TYR A 149 -4.90 2.57 -56.85
CA TYR A 149 -3.70 3.25 -57.34
C TYR A 149 -2.60 2.26 -57.78
N ARG A 150 -2.40 1.15 -57.04
CA ARG A 150 -1.45 0.09 -57.45
C ARG A 150 -1.83 -0.52 -58.80
N SER A 151 -3.11 -0.81 -59.04
CA SER A 151 -3.61 -1.30 -60.33
C SER A 151 -3.38 -0.27 -61.45
N ARG A 152 -3.59 1.02 -61.15
CA ARG A 152 -3.30 2.12 -62.09
C ARG A 152 -1.82 2.19 -62.46
N ILE A 153 -0.91 2.02 -61.49
CA ILE A 153 0.54 2.00 -61.71
C ILE A 153 0.92 0.86 -62.66
N ILE A 154 0.33 -0.32 -62.54
CA ILE A 154 0.59 -1.45 -63.43
C ILE A 154 0.23 -1.07 -64.87
N ASN A 155 -0.95 -0.49 -65.08
CA ASN A 155 -1.42 -0.06 -66.40
C ASN A 155 -0.52 1.07 -66.99
N LEU A 156 -0.14 2.05 -66.14
CA LEU A 156 0.76 3.14 -66.59
C LEU A 156 2.16 2.62 -66.93
N LYS A 157 2.67 1.61 -66.29
CA LYS A 157 3.95 0.99 -66.62
C LYS A 157 3.88 0.26 -67.98
N GLN A 158 2.82 -0.44 -68.21
CA GLN A 158 2.60 -1.05 -69.54
C GLN A 158 2.51 0.01 -70.64
N GLN A 159 1.75 1.09 -70.43
CA GLN A 159 1.66 2.21 -71.34
C GLN A 159 3.02 2.90 -71.54
N LYS A 160 3.82 3.07 -70.55
CA LYS A 160 5.18 3.61 -70.62
C LYS A 160 6.07 2.77 -71.50
N GLU A 161 6.01 1.44 -71.44
CA GLU A 161 6.78 0.55 -72.30
C GLU A 161 6.43 0.74 -73.77
N LEU A 162 5.12 0.90 -74.12
CA LEU A 162 4.67 1.15 -75.44
C LEU A 162 5.15 2.53 -75.96
N GLU A 163 5.03 3.58 -75.16
CA GLU A 163 5.49 4.93 -75.54
C GLU A 163 7.01 5.00 -75.68
N LEU A 164 7.75 4.26 -74.83
CA LEU A 164 9.22 4.15 -74.89
C LEU A 164 9.62 3.48 -76.21
N ALA A 165 8.96 2.38 -76.62
CA ALA A 165 9.20 1.73 -77.91
C ALA A 165 8.93 2.67 -79.10
N LYS A 166 7.83 3.42 -79.06
CA LYS A 166 7.48 4.44 -80.06
C LYS A 166 8.53 5.57 -80.10
N TYR A 167 8.94 6.08 -78.98
CA TYR A 167 10.00 7.11 -78.82
C TYR A 167 11.30 6.64 -79.47
N GLU A 168 11.75 5.41 -79.25
CA GLU A 168 12.98 4.88 -79.83
C GLU A 168 12.88 4.71 -81.33
N LEU A 169 11.71 4.34 -81.87
CA LEU A 169 11.47 4.26 -83.35
C LEU A 169 11.56 5.64 -83.99
N VAL A 170 10.84 6.63 -83.46
CA VAL A 170 10.84 8.01 -83.95
C VAL A 170 12.22 8.65 -83.77
N LYS A 171 12.96 8.41 -82.75
CA LYS A 171 14.34 8.86 -82.56
C LYS A 171 15.28 8.33 -83.59
N LYS A 172 15.17 7.02 -83.97
CA LYS A 172 15.95 6.42 -85.04
C LYS A 172 15.59 7.03 -86.39
N SER A 173 14.30 7.32 -86.62
CA SER A 173 13.84 8.00 -87.90
C SER A 173 14.44 9.40 -88.00
N TYR A 174 14.35 10.21 -86.93
CA TYR A 174 14.92 11.54 -86.89
C TYR A 174 16.46 11.53 -87.03
N GLN A 175 17.16 10.61 -86.42
CA GLN A 175 18.63 10.46 -86.61
C GLN A 175 18.98 10.07 -88.05
N ARG A 176 18.20 9.26 -88.71
CA ARG A 176 18.35 8.91 -90.12
C ARG A 176 18.12 10.15 -91.01
N SER A 177 17.09 10.92 -90.74
CA SER A 177 16.78 12.16 -91.49
C SER A 177 17.87 13.20 -91.28
N GLN A 178 18.50 13.34 -90.06
CA GLN A 178 19.65 14.20 -89.85
C GLN A 178 20.85 13.84 -90.74
N LYS A 179 21.12 12.52 -90.92
CA LYS A 179 22.19 12.05 -91.79
C LYS A 179 21.88 12.34 -93.27
N LEU A 180 20.64 12.10 -93.69
CA LEU A 180 20.20 12.37 -95.08
C LEU A 180 20.23 13.87 -95.46
N PHE A 181 19.87 14.73 -94.47
CA PHE A 181 19.99 16.19 -94.61
C PHE A 181 21.44 16.63 -94.76
N GLY A 182 22.38 16.07 -93.95
CA GLY A 182 23.80 16.31 -94.07
C GLY A 182 24.39 15.88 -95.44
N LEU A 183 23.75 14.94 -96.11
CA LEU A 183 24.08 14.51 -97.48
C LEU A 183 23.26 15.24 -98.58
N SER A 184 22.48 16.29 -98.23
CA SER A 184 21.64 17.10 -99.13
C SER A 184 20.55 16.27 -99.86
N VAL A 185 20.09 15.13 -99.23
CA VAL A 185 19.11 14.24 -99.85
C VAL A 185 17.66 14.66 -99.54
N ILE A 186 17.45 15.31 -98.39
CA ILE A 186 16.14 15.80 -97.93
C ILE A 186 16.15 17.31 -97.73
N SER A 187 14.96 17.94 -97.74
CA SER A 187 14.77 19.36 -97.51
C SER A 187 14.82 19.72 -96.01
N ALA A 188 15.07 21.00 -95.65
CA ALA A 188 15.04 21.50 -94.26
C ALA A 188 13.65 21.33 -93.64
N ASN A 189 12.58 21.49 -94.41
CA ASN A 189 11.19 21.31 -93.97
C ASN A 189 10.88 19.85 -93.55
N GLU A 190 11.40 18.88 -94.30
CA GLU A 190 11.28 17.46 -93.97
C GLU A 190 12.02 17.10 -92.69
N LEU A 191 13.23 17.62 -92.47
CA LEU A 191 13.99 17.44 -91.21
C LEU A 191 13.25 18.06 -90.02
N GLU A 192 12.70 19.28 -90.22
CA GLU A 192 11.91 19.95 -89.16
C GLU A 192 10.65 19.16 -88.78
N THR A 193 9.97 18.61 -89.79
CA THR A 193 8.80 17.73 -89.55
C THR A 193 9.15 16.50 -88.74
N GLU A 194 10.25 15.82 -89.03
CA GLU A 194 10.73 14.68 -88.25
C GLU A 194 11.17 15.07 -86.82
N LYS A 195 11.78 16.26 -86.65
CA LYS A 195 12.12 16.82 -85.33
C LYS A 195 10.87 17.09 -84.50
N ILE A 196 9.82 17.64 -85.08
CA ILE A 196 8.53 17.85 -84.36
C ILE A 196 7.98 16.52 -83.90
N LYS A 197 7.93 15.46 -84.75
CA LYS A 197 7.49 14.13 -84.36
C LYS A 197 8.33 13.56 -83.15
N PHE A 198 9.65 13.74 -83.26
CA PHE A 198 10.55 13.31 -82.19
C PHE A 198 10.23 14.01 -80.83
N LEU A 199 10.09 15.37 -80.86
CA LEU A 199 9.75 16.15 -79.69
C LEU A 199 8.36 15.77 -79.11
N GLN A 200 7.39 15.49 -79.95
CA GLN A 200 6.05 15.01 -79.58
C GLN A 200 6.13 13.64 -78.84
N ALA A 201 6.93 12.69 -79.39
CA ALA A 201 7.11 11.39 -78.79
C ALA A 201 7.84 11.50 -77.40
N GLN A 202 8.84 12.39 -77.29
CA GLN A 202 9.52 12.70 -76.09
C GLN A 202 8.56 13.27 -74.99
N GLN A 203 7.73 14.24 -75.39
CA GLN A 203 6.72 14.83 -74.55
C GLN A 203 5.71 13.81 -74.01
N SER A 204 5.23 12.90 -74.90
CA SER A 204 4.31 11.84 -74.52
C SER A 204 4.88 10.90 -73.44
N LEU A 205 6.16 10.52 -73.59
CA LEU A 205 6.87 9.67 -72.59
C LEU A 205 7.04 10.40 -71.32
N GLU A 206 7.38 11.69 -71.30
CA GLU A 206 7.53 12.49 -70.09
C GLU A 206 6.20 12.67 -69.36
N ASN A 207 5.10 12.89 -70.06
CA ASN A 207 3.77 13.00 -69.45
C ASN A 207 3.37 11.71 -68.70
N ILE A 208 3.74 10.53 -69.16
CA ILE A 208 3.51 9.27 -68.51
C ILE A 208 4.39 9.17 -67.19
N ASN A 209 5.65 9.58 -67.30
CA ASN A 209 6.53 9.61 -66.15
C ASN A 209 5.98 10.51 -65.04
N ILE A 210 5.50 11.72 -65.39
CA ILE A 210 4.85 12.63 -64.45
C ILE A 210 3.62 12.00 -63.80
N THR A 211 2.76 11.39 -64.62
CA THR A 211 1.53 10.73 -64.15
C THR A 211 1.85 9.55 -63.21
N LEU A 212 2.90 8.78 -63.53
CA LEU A 212 3.37 7.69 -62.67
C LEU A 212 3.84 8.22 -61.31
N SER A 213 4.70 9.26 -61.32
CA SER A 213 5.19 9.89 -60.06
C SER A 213 4.06 10.45 -59.22
N GLN A 214 3.08 11.13 -59.80
CA GLN A 214 1.89 11.63 -59.10
C GLN A 214 1.04 10.51 -58.50
N THR A 215 0.93 9.37 -59.20
CA THR A 215 0.20 8.20 -58.68
C THR A 215 0.93 7.54 -57.52
N GLU A 216 2.26 7.45 -57.55
CA GLU A 216 3.11 6.96 -56.48
C GLU A 216 3.06 7.88 -55.26
N GLU A 217 3.08 9.21 -55.48
CA GLU A 217 2.89 10.20 -54.41
C GLU A 217 1.51 10.06 -53.74
N GLY A 218 0.46 9.80 -54.54
CA GLY A 218 -0.88 9.51 -54.04
C GLY A 218 -0.91 8.32 -53.06
N ILE A 219 -0.20 7.23 -53.37
CA ILE A 219 -0.06 6.07 -52.50
C ILE A 219 0.69 6.45 -51.18
N ALA A 220 1.78 7.22 -51.30
CA ALA A 220 2.55 7.64 -50.15
C ALA A 220 1.70 8.48 -49.18
N ASN A 221 0.91 9.41 -49.70
CA ASN A 221 -0.01 10.24 -48.92
C ASN A 221 -1.11 9.43 -48.22
N LEU A 222 -1.74 8.49 -48.92
CA LEU A 222 -2.74 7.58 -48.37
C LEU A 222 -2.13 6.66 -47.30
N SER A 223 -0.92 6.15 -47.49
CA SER A 223 -0.21 5.33 -46.50
C SER A 223 0.13 6.13 -45.26
N LYS A 224 0.53 7.40 -45.41
CA LYS A 224 0.77 8.31 -44.27
C LYS A 224 -0.52 8.56 -43.46
N THR A 225 -1.64 8.84 -44.16
CA THR A 225 -2.95 9.03 -43.50
C THR A 225 -3.38 7.79 -42.74
N LYS A 226 -3.29 6.59 -43.35
CA LYS A 226 -3.60 5.32 -42.71
C LYS A 226 -2.74 5.07 -41.48
N SER A 227 -1.43 5.32 -41.60
CA SER A 227 -0.52 5.17 -40.42
C SER A 227 -0.90 6.12 -39.27
N GLY A 228 -1.23 7.39 -39.61
CA GLY A 228 -1.71 8.37 -38.61
C GLY A 228 -3.02 7.92 -37.95
N SER A 229 -3.98 7.45 -38.72
CA SER A 229 -5.26 6.92 -38.23
C SER A 229 -5.05 5.70 -37.29
N THR A 230 -4.14 4.78 -37.67
CA THR A 230 -3.81 3.61 -36.86
C THR A 230 -3.14 4.00 -35.53
N ILE A 231 -2.19 4.97 -35.55
CA ILE A 231 -1.54 5.48 -34.37
C ILE A 231 -2.56 6.15 -33.43
N ASN A 232 -3.47 6.97 -33.97
CA ASN A 232 -4.51 7.62 -33.17
C ASN A 232 -5.46 6.59 -32.56
N ALA A 233 -5.84 5.56 -33.28
CA ALA A 233 -6.66 4.46 -32.78
C ALA A 233 -6.02 3.76 -31.58
N GLU A 234 -4.72 3.45 -31.67
CA GLU A 234 -4.01 2.80 -30.56
C GLU A 234 -3.81 3.75 -29.36
N LYS A 235 -3.50 5.02 -29.63
CA LYS A 235 -3.40 6.05 -28.61
C LYS A 235 -4.71 6.22 -27.82
N ASP A 236 -5.83 6.34 -28.54
CA ASP A 236 -7.13 6.51 -27.88
C ASP A 236 -7.55 5.25 -27.11
N LYS A 237 -7.27 4.06 -27.66
CA LYS A 237 -7.49 2.79 -26.96
C LYS A 237 -6.72 2.73 -25.64
N ILE A 238 -5.43 3.12 -25.64
CA ILE A 238 -4.60 3.18 -24.44
C ILE A 238 -5.14 4.22 -23.47
N ASN A 239 -5.54 5.39 -23.95
CA ASN A 239 -6.08 6.46 -23.11
C ASN A 239 -7.37 6.02 -22.40
N TYR A 240 -8.34 5.44 -23.11
CA TYR A 240 -9.57 4.95 -22.51
C TYR A 240 -9.32 3.85 -21.49
N ALA A 241 -8.47 2.87 -21.82
CA ALA A 241 -8.12 1.79 -20.90
C ALA A 241 -7.43 2.32 -19.62
N SER A 242 -6.47 3.25 -19.77
CA SER A 242 -5.76 3.87 -18.64
C SER A 242 -6.69 4.68 -17.75
N GLN A 243 -7.60 5.45 -18.37
CA GLN A 243 -8.60 6.23 -17.61
C GLN A 243 -9.55 5.33 -16.83
N THR A 244 -10.06 4.27 -17.43
CA THR A 244 -10.91 3.27 -16.77
C THR A 244 -10.19 2.63 -15.60
N GLN A 245 -8.95 2.22 -15.79
CA GLN A 245 -8.14 1.63 -14.73
C GLN A 245 -7.88 2.60 -13.58
N GLN A 246 -7.51 3.85 -13.88
CA GLN A 246 -7.26 4.87 -12.86
C GLN A 246 -8.49 5.14 -12.00
N LEU A 247 -9.67 5.26 -12.61
CA LEU A 247 -10.92 5.50 -11.90
C LEU A 247 -11.39 4.26 -11.12
N PHE A 248 -11.09 3.06 -11.58
CA PHE A 248 -11.32 1.83 -10.81
C PHE A 248 -10.46 1.77 -9.55
N GLU A 249 -9.17 2.11 -9.67
CA GLU A 249 -8.28 2.17 -8.48
C GLU A 249 -8.70 3.28 -7.50
N GLN A 250 -9.22 4.40 -8.01
CA GLN A 250 -9.81 5.44 -7.17
C GLN A 250 -11.03 4.89 -6.41
N LEU A 251 -11.94 4.21 -7.08
CA LEU A 251 -13.10 3.58 -6.43
C LEU A 251 -12.67 2.55 -5.36
N ARG A 252 -11.69 1.71 -5.67
CA ARG A 252 -11.13 0.75 -4.68
C ARG A 252 -10.50 1.44 -3.48
N LYS A 253 -9.83 2.57 -3.69
CA LYS A 253 -9.27 3.39 -2.61
C LYS A 253 -10.38 3.94 -1.71
N SER A 254 -11.44 4.50 -2.30
CA SER A 254 -12.58 5.03 -1.55
C SER A 254 -13.33 3.93 -0.78
N LEU A 255 -13.48 2.73 -1.35
CA LEU A 255 -14.02 1.56 -0.66
C LEU A 255 -13.18 1.16 0.56
N ARG A 256 -11.85 1.10 0.43
CA ARG A 256 -10.96 0.80 1.55
C ARG A 256 -11.03 1.86 2.64
N GLN A 257 -11.12 3.14 2.26
CA GLN A 257 -11.27 4.24 3.21
C GLN A 257 -12.58 4.11 3.98
N TRP A 258 -13.68 3.86 3.27
CA TRP A 258 -14.98 3.63 3.90
C TRP A 258 -14.94 2.43 4.87
N GLU A 259 -14.34 1.32 4.46
CA GLU A 259 -14.16 0.16 5.33
C GLU A 259 -13.40 0.50 6.61
N GLN A 260 -12.31 1.24 6.49
CA GLN A 260 -11.51 1.66 7.63
C GLN A 260 -12.25 2.61 8.58
N ASP A 261 -13.11 3.46 8.04
CA ASP A 261 -13.80 4.48 8.82
C ASP A 261 -15.09 3.96 9.46
N TYR A 262 -15.81 3.08 8.77
CA TYR A 262 -17.15 2.64 9.19
C TYR A 262 -17.25 1.18 9.64
N LEU A 263 -16.29 0.31 9.30
CA LEU A 263 -16.29 -1.07 9.76
C LEU A 263 -15.27 -1.28 10.88
N MET A 264 -15.69 -1.93 11.95
CA MET A 264 -14.77 -2.48 12.92
C MET A 264 -14.62 -3.99 12.68
N VAL A 265 -13.40 -4.37 12.31
CA VAL A 265 -13.04 -5.72 11.90
C VAL A 265 -11.97 -6.25 12.85
N SER A 266 -12.06 -7.50 13.26
CA SER A 266 -11.03 -8.14 14.09
C SER A 266 -9.74 -8.36 13.29
N SER A 267 -8.59 -7.96 13.83
CA SER A 267 -7.28 -8.22 13.22
C SER A 267 -6.69 -9.57 13.64
N THR A 268 -7.29 -10.23 14.67
CA THR A 268 -6.81 -11.48 15.25
C THR A 268 -7.97 -12.40 15.63
N ASP A 269 -7.68 -13.69 15.78
CA ASP A 269 -8.60 -14.63 16.38
C ASP A 269 -8.64 -14.40 17.89
N GLY A 270 -9.83 -14.37 18.50
CA GLY A 270 -9.93 -14.08 19.92
C GLY A 270 -11.36 -13.96 20.44
N GLU A 271 -11.51 -13.40 21.61
CA GLU A 271 -12.77 -13.16 22.29
C GLU A 271 -13.06 -11.66 22.40
N VAL A 272 -14.28 -11.25 21.99
CA VAL A 272 -14.72 -9.85 22.00
C VAL A 272 -15.15 -9.43 23.41
N SER A 273 -14.73 -8.25 23.83
CA SER A 273 -15.24 -7.57 25.02
C SER A 273 -15.71 -6.17 24.69
N PHE A 274 -16.97 -5.84 25.03
CA PHE A 274 -17.49 -4.49 24.90
C PHE A 274 -16.87 -3.58 25.96
N GLN A 275 -16.59 -2.33 25.58
CA GLN A 275 -16.06 -1.31 26.48
C GLN A 275 -17.22 -0.45 27.05
N GLN A 276 -17.43 0.74 26.50
CA GLN A 276 -18.48 1.68 26.96
C GLN A 276 -19.78 1.54 26.20
N PHE A 277 -19.74 0.98 24.99
CA PHE A 277 -20.85 0.97 24.04
C PHE A 277 -21.27 -0.47 23.77
N TRP A 278 -22.56 -0.78 23.96
CA TRP A 278 -23.10 -2.14 23.83
C TRP A 278 -24.43 -2.20 23.07
N GLY A 279 -24.90 -1.07 22.49
CA GLY A 279 -26.18 -1.00 21.82
C GLY A 279 -26.14 -0.29 20.47
N GLU A 280 -27.04 -0.70 19.58
CA GLU A 280 -27.30 -0.02 18.30
C GLU A 280 -27.84 1.39 18.55
N ASN A 281 -27.66 2.31 17.60
CA ASN A 281 -28.02 3.73 17.65
C ASN A 281 -27.29 4.57 18.72
N GLN A 282 -26.30 4.03 19.43
CA GLN A 282 -25.45 4.82 20.33
C GLN A 282 -24.48 5.68 19.50
N PHE A 283 -24.31 6.94 19.93
CA PHE A 283 -23.36 7.86 19.32
C PHE A 283 -21.97 7.65 19.90
N ILE A 284 -20.99 7.54 19.04
CA ILE A 284 -19.57 7.39 19.40
C ILE A 284 -18.76 8.52 18.77
N LYS A 285 -17.71 8.93 19.47
CA LYS A 285 -16.78 9.96 18.99
C LYS A 285 -15.49 9.31 18.51
N ARG A 286 -14.82 10.02 17.62
CA ARG A 286 -13.49 9.63 17.18
C ARG A 286 -12.55 9.44 18.39
N GLY A 287 -11.87 8.30 18.43
CA GLY A 287 -10.96 7.92 19.52
C GLY A 287 -11.61 7.12 20.65
N ASP A 288 -12.95 7.04 20.70
CA ASP A 288 -13.61 6.20 21.69
C ASP A 288 -13.28 4.72 21.46
N ALA A 289 -12.90 4.02 22.54
CA ALA A 289 -12.74 2.58 22.52
C ALA A 289 -14.11 1.90 22.56
N VAL A 290 -14.49 1.23 21.49
CA VAL A 290 -15.81 0.59 21.37
C VAL A 290 -15.76 -0.87 21.78
N LEU A 291 -14.81 -1.60 21.23
CA LEU A 291 -14.61 -3.03 21.45
C LEU A 291 -13.14 -3.31 21.78
N SER A 292 -12.89 -4.42 22.46
CA SER A 292 -11.55 -5.02 22.51
C SER A 292 -11.65 -6.50 22.13
N VAL A 293 -10.63 -6.99 21.44
CA VAL A 293 -10.46 -8.41 21.12
C VAL A 293 -9.29 -8.94 21.92
N LEU A 294 -9.55 -9.91 22.78
CA LEU A 294 -8.53 -10.65 23.53
C LEU A 294 -8.10 -11.85 22.68
N PRO A 295 -6.85 -11.92 22.23
CA PRO A 295 -6.37 -13.04 21.41
C PRO A 295 -6.49 -14.39 22.13
N ASP A 296 -6.97 -15.43 21.43
CA ASP A 296 -7.15 -16.80 21.96
C ASP A 296 -5.81 -17.49 22.32
N ASN A 297 -4.67 -16.88 21.96
CA ASN A 297 -3.36 -17.49 22.20
C ASN A 297 -3.02 -17.46 23.69
N LYS A 298 -2.99 -18.62 24.32
CA LYS A 298 -2.44 -18.87 25.66
C LYS A 298 -0.92 -18.67 25.69
N GLN A 299 -0.46 -17.55 25.17
CA GLN A 299 0.96 -17.21 25.17
C GLN A 299 1.39 -16.82 26.60
N ALA A 300 2.70 -16.92 26.85
CA ALA A 300 3.30 -16.56 28.11
C ALA A 300 2.83 -15.17 28.57
N LEU A 301 2.43 -15.08 29.82
CA LEU A 301 2.10 -13.80 30.43
C LEU A 301 3.39 -13.00 30.63
N VAL A 302 3.33 -11.71 30.33
CA VAL A 302 4.45 -10.76 30.46
C VAL A 302 4.02 -9.62 31.36
N GLY A 303 4.88 -9.28 32.32
CA GLY A 303 4.74 -8.05 33.10
C GLY A 303 5.51 -6.93 32.41
N ARG A 304 4.89 -5.78 32.19
CA ARG A 304 5.56 -4.57 31.71
C ARG A 304 5.60 -3.53 32.81
N MET A 305 6.82 -3.23 33.28
CA MET A 305 7.07 -2.22 34.31
C MET A 305 7.49 -0.91 33.68
N SER A 306 7.13 0.22 34.30
CA SER A 306 7.57 1.56 33.92
C SER A 306 8.48 2.11 35.01
N VAL A 307 9.80 2.12 34.78
CA VAL A 307 10.82 2.47 35.74
C VAL A 307 11.39 3.86 35.42
N PRO A 308 11.43 4.80 36.40
CA PRO A 308 12.05 6.10 36.21
C PRO A 308 13.56 6.00 35.89
N ALA A 309 14.04 6.90 34.98
CA ALA A 309 15.44 6.89 34.51
C ALA A 309 16.49 6.85 35.63
N GLY A 310 16.25 7.52 36.76
CA GLY A 310 17.20 7.55 37.89
C GLY A 310 17.49 6.19 38.53
N ASN A 311 16.63 5.19 38.30
CA ASN A 311 16.79 3.84 38.86
C ASN A 311 17.07 2.77 37.78
N SER A 312 16.96 3.12 36.51
CA SER A 312 17.09 2.15 35.42
C SER A 312 18.50 1.55 35.29
N GLY A 313 19.54 2.33 35.62
CA GLY A 313 20.94 1.88 35.52
C GLY A 313 21.35 0.81 36.54
N LYS A 314 20.48 0.50 37.52
CA LYS A 314 20.72 -0.55 38.51
C LYS A 314 20.10 -1.89 38.16
N ILE A 315 19.28 -1.92 37.09
CA ILE A 315 18.51 -3.09 36.70
C ILE A 315 19.30 -3.90 35.67
N SER A 316 19.35 -5.20 35.90
CA SER A 316 20.00 -6.15 34.97
C SER A 316 19.04 -7.27 34.57
N PRO A 317 19.15 -7.80 33.30
CA PRO A 317 18.40 -8.97 32.94
C PRO A 317 18.65 -10.16 33.87
N GLY A 318 17.58 -10.93 34.17
CA GLY A 318 17.62 -12.07 35.07
C GLY A 318 17.31 -11.79 36.54
N GLU A 319 17.26 -10.52 36.95
CA GLU A 319 16.90 -10.13 38.32
C GLU A 319 15.47 -10.54 38.69
N LYS A 320 15.28 -10.86 39.97
CA LYS A 320 13.99 -11.29 40.53
C LYS A 320 13.07 -10.08 40.67
N VAL A 321 11.81 -10.26 40.33
CA VAL A 321 10.75 -9.24 40.44
C VAL A 321 9.64 -9.77 41.35
N LEU A 322 9.27 -8.99 42.34
CA LEU A 322 8.19 -9.29 43.27
C LEU A 322 6.97 -8.45 42.91
N ILE A 323 5.90 -9.09 42.39
CA ILE A 323 4.73 -8.42 41.84
C ILE A 323 3.57 -8.50 42.84
N LYS A 324 3.06 -7.33 43.23
CA LYS A 324 1.90 -7.14 44.09
C LYS A 324 0.75 -6.59 43.23
N LEU A 325 -0.24 -7.43 42.95
CA LEU A 325 -1.37 -7.07 42.09
C LEU A 325 -2.44 -6.31 42.89
N ASP A 326 -2.98 -5.23 42.27
CA ASP A 326 -3.98 -4.38 42.95
C ASP A 326 -5.33 -5.11 43.15
N ASN A 327 -5.69 -6.00 42.23
CA ASN A 327 -6.93 -6.76 42.28
C ASN A 327 -6.90 -7.91 43.31
N TYR A 328 -5.73 -8.30 43.78
CA TYR A 328 -5.52 -9.41 44.71
C TYR A 328 -4.62 -8.96 45.84
N ARG A 329 -5.20 -8.65 46.97
CA ARG A 329 -4.44 -8.16 48.16
C ARG A 329 -3.32 -9.14 48.51
N TYR A 330 -2.08 -8.68 48.46
CA TYR A 330 -0.89 -9.55 48.64
C TYR A 330 -0.83 -10.20 50.02
N GLN A 331 -1.49 -9.62 51.03
CA GLN A 331 -1.60 -10.20 52.37
C GLN A 331 -2.44 -11.49 52.38
N GLU A 332 -3.44 -11.60 51.48
CA GLU A 332 -4.38 -12.73 51.43
C GLU A 332 -4.00 -13.72 50.32
N TYR A 333 -3.48 -13.22 49.20
CA TYR A 333 -3.20 -14.02 48.03
C TYR A 333 -1.72 -14.34 47.85
N GLY A 334 -0.81 -13.56 48.49
CA GLY A 334 0.63 -13.65 48.25
C GLY A 334 1.09 -12.77 47.09
N ILE A 335 2.35 -12.90 46.71
CA ILE A 335 3.01 -12.17 45.61
C ILE A 335 3.30 -13.10 44.46
N VAL A 336 3.29 -12.56 43.23
CA VAL A 336 3.70 -13.28 42.01
C VAL A 336 5.19 -13.01 41.77
N GLU A 337 5.95 -14.05 41.42
CA GLU A 337 7.37 -13.96 41.14
C GLU A 337 7.61 -13.87 39.64
N GLY A 338 8.37 -12.88 39.22
CA GLY A 338 8.83 -12.70 37.82
C GLY A 338 10.35 -12.58 37.75
N ARG A 339 10.86 -12.48 36.52
CA ARG A 339 12.26 -12.17 36.22
C ARG A 339 12.35 -11.10 35.15
N VAL A 340 13.29 -10.16 35.31
CA VAL A 340 13.60 -9.18 34.26
C VAL A 340 14.08 -9.93 33.00
N GLU A 341 13.41 -9.72 31.87
CA GLU A 341 13.79 -10.28 30.59
C GLU A 341 14.59 -9.28 29.77
N ASN A 342 14.05 -8.06 29.63
CA ASN A 342 14.62 -7.02 28.78
C ASN A 342 14.32 -5.64 29.35
N ILE A 343 15.18 -4.67 28.99
CA ILE A 343 15.05 -3.26 29.36
C ILE A 343 15.08 -2.47 28.05
N ALA A 344 14.11 -1.56 27.84
CA ALA A 344 14.06 -0.71 26.66
C ALA A 344 15.32 0.18 26.55
N PHE A 345 15.83 0.36 25.34
CA PHE A 345 17.01 1.21 25.09
C PHE A 345 16.72 2.71 25.23
N ALA A 346 15.49 3.15 25.03
CA ALA A 346 15.08 4.55 25.10
C ALA A 346 13.95 4.74 26.11
N PRO A 347 13.92 5.89 26.81
CA PRO A 347 12.82 6.24 27.67
C PRO A 347 11.58 6.65 26.88
N ASP A 348 10.40 6.59 27.51
CA ASP A 348 9.17 7.16 27.00
C ASP A 348 9.17 8.71 27.11
N ASP A 349 8.10 9.36 26.59
CA ASP A 349 7.94 10.83 26.64
C ASP A 349 7.93 11.41 28.06
N LYS A 350 7.76 10.56 29.09
CA LYS A 350 7.78 10.93 30.51
C LYS A 350 9.12 10.64 31.19
N GLY A 351 10.11 10.13 30.47
CA GLY A 351 11.42 9.78 30.94
C GLY A 351 11.49 8.46 31.71
N ASN A 352 10.55 7.52 31.50
CA ASN A 352 10.57 6.19 32.09
C ASN A 352 11.06 5.15 31.09
N TYR A 353 11.78 4.15 31.57
CA TYR A 353 12.18 2.97 30.78
C TYR A 353 11.20 1.83 31.02
N TYR A 354 10.78 1.18 29.93
CA TYR A 354 9.99 -0.04 30.02
C TYR A 354 10.91 -1.24 30.29
N VAL A 355 10.52 -2.05 31.29
CA VAL A 355 11.18 -3.29 31.64
C VAL A 355 10.19 -4.43 31.48
N ASP A 356 10.50 -5.36 30.59
CA ASP A 356 9.70 -6.55 30.36
C ASP A 356 10.11 -7.63 31.35
N VAL A 357 9.11 -8.24 31.99
CA VAL A 357 9.26 -9.22 33.08
C VAL A 357 8.58 -10.51 32.68
N THR A 358 9.33 -11.59 32.59
CA THR A 358 8.77 -12.93 32.39
C THR A 358 8.17 -13.47 33.69
N LEU A 359 7.13 -14.29 33.58
CA LEU A 359 6.45 -14.96 34.68
C LEU A 359 6.62 -16.48 34.54
N PRO A 360 7.76 -17.08 34.95
CA PRO A 360 8.05 -18.50 34.69
C PRO A 360 7.05 -19.48 35.31
N LYS A 361 6.39 -19.06 36.39
CA LYS A 361 5.37 -19.84 37.11
C LYS A 361 3.93 -19.36 36.77
N GLY A 362 3.77 -18.54 35.76
CA GLY A 362 2.51 -17.86 35.44
C GLY A 362 2.05 -16.99 36.60
N LEU A 363 0.74 -16.99 36.89
CA LEU A 363 0.14 -16.25 38.05
C LEU A 363 0.07 -17.06 39.33
N LYS A 364 0.96 -18.03 39.53
CA LYS A 364 1.05 -18.76 40.78
C LYS A 364 1.73 -17.89 41.87
N THR A 365 1.02 -17.64 42.93
CA THR A 365 1.51 -16.77 44.02
C THR A 365 2.44 -17.52 45.00
N SER A 366 3.11 -16.76 45.90
CA SER A 366 3.92 -17.31 46.98
C SER A 366 3.13 -18.18 47.98
N TYR A 367 1.79 -18.00 48.02
CA TYR A 367 0.89 -18.84 48.80
C TYR A 367 0.31 -20.01 48.03
N HIS A 368 0.91 -20.34 46.85
CA HIS A 368 0.53 -21.45 45.99
C HIS A 368 -0.88 -21.34 45.36
N LYS A 369 -1.49 -20.15 45.43
CA LYS A 369 -2.77 -19.88 44.76
C LYS A 369 -2.54 -19.56 43.27
N ASN A 370 -3.35 -20.14 42.39
CA ASN A 370 -3.37 -19.79 40.98
C ASN A 370 -4.40 -18.69 40.77
N LEU A 371 -3.97 -17.51 40.26
CA LEU A 371 -4.85 -16.41 39.97
C LEU A 371 -5.37 -16.56 38.51
N ALA A 372 -6.66 -16.24 38.31
CA ALA A 372 -7.23 -16.22 36.94
C ALA A 372 -6.72 -14.99 36.18
N PHE A 373 -6.50 -15.17 34.88
CA PHE A 373 -6.15 -14.08 33.95
C PHE A 373 -7.35 -13.85 33.00
N ASP A 374 -8.32 -13.05 33.46
CA ASP A 374 -9.49 -12.70 32.67
C ASP A 374 -9.39 -11.28 32.10
N LYS A 375 -8.42 -10.50 32.55
CA LYS A 375 -8.18 -9.10 32.13
C LYS A 375 -6.75 -8.68 32.47
N GLU A 376 -6.30 -7.57 31.93
CA GLU A 376 -5.04 -6.94 32.34
C GLU A 376 -5.03 -6.69 33.86
N LEU A 377 -3.97 -7.12 34.51
CA LEU A 377 -3.80 -6.95 35.94
C LEU A 377 -2.77 -5.85 36.19
N LYS A 378 -3.20 -4.81 36.90
CA LYS A 378 -2.33 -3.71 37.34
C LYS A 378 -1.81 -4.01 38.75
N GLY A 379 -0.64 -3.44 39.03
CA GLY A 379 -0.04 -3.58 40.37
C GLY A 379 1.24 -2.79 40.52
N ASN A 380 1.89 -2.99 41.65
CA ASN A 380 3.21 -2.49 41.94
C ASN A 380 4.18 -3.65 42.01
N ALA A 381 5.33 -3.51 41.39
CA ALA A 381 6.37 -4.53 41.44
C ALA A 381 7.68 -3.93 41.98
N GLU A 382 8.46 -4.78 42.61
CA GLU A 382 9.75 -4.45 43.19
C GLU A 382 10.82 -5.33 42.53
N ILE A 383 11.75 -4.71 41.78
CA ILE A 383 12.92 -5.42 41.26
C ILE A 383 13.94 -5.55 42.35
N VAL A 384 14.38 -6.77 42.61
CA VAL A 384 15.42 -7.08 43.58
C VAL A 384 16.75 -6.96 42.86
N THR A 385 17.43 -5.82 43.09
CA THR A 385 18.74 -5.55 42.50
C THR A 385 19.86 -6.14 43.35
N GLN A 386 21.11 -5.94 42.96
CA GLN A 386 22.29 -6.50 43.63
C GLN A 386 22.31 -6.17 45.10
N ASP A 387 22.72 -7.17 45.89
CA ASP A 387 22.91 -7.03 47.32
C ASP A 387 23.99 -5.99 47.63
N LEU A 388 23.60 -4.85 48.19
CA LEU A 388 24.55 -3.90 48.79
C LEU A 388 24.94 -4.32 50.19
N ARG A 389 26.22 -4.24 50.52
CA ARG A 389 26.70 -4.44 51.89
C ARG A 389 26.23 -3.28 52.75
N LEU A 390 25.88 -3.56 54.00
CA LEU A 390 25.37 -2.54 54.91
C LEU A 390 26.38 -1.38 55.07
N ILE A 391 27.68 -1.67 55.05
CA ILE A 391 28.77 -0.71 55.11
C ILE A 391 28.75 0.23 53.87
N GLU A 392 28.48 -0.27 52.66
CA GLU A 392 28.42 0.52 51.44
C GLU A 392 27.24 1.52 51.51
N ARG A 393 26.09 1.11 52.04
CA ARG A 393 24.93 1.96 52.21
C ARG A 393 25.18 3.11 53.17
N ILE A 394 25.87 2.86 54.30
CA ILE A 394 26.28 3.89 55.24
C ILE A 394 27.23 4.90 54.57
N PHE A 395 28.20 4.43 53.81
CA PHE A 395 29.14 5.30 53.07
C PHE A 395 28.44 6.09 51.96
N TYR A 396 27.43 5.52 51.24
CA TYR A 396 26.67 6.25 50.26
C TYR A 396 25.82 7.37 50.87
N GLN A 397 25.20 7.14 52.03
CA GLN A 397 24.47 8.18 52.76
C GLN A 397 25.38 9.29 53.29
N LEU A 398 26.54 8.94 53.87
CA LEU A 398 27.54 9.93 54.28
C LEU A 398 28.11 10.73 53.14
N ARG A 399 28.36 10.11 51.98
CA ARG A 399 28.86 10.79 50.75
C ARG A 399 27.82 11.75 50.21
N LYS A 400 26.52 11.42 50.31
CA LYS A 400 25.41 12.30 49.90
C LYS A 400 25.35 13.55 50.75
N LEU A 401 25.57 13.42 52.09
CA LEU A 401 25.62 14.54 53.02
C LEU A 401 26.86 15.44 52.80
N LEU A 402 28.01 14.87 52.43
CA LEU A 402 29.26 15.60 52.19
C LEU A 402 29.35 16.27 50.81
N ARG A 403 28.51 15.91 49.83
CA ARG A 403 28.50 16.51 48.48
C ARG A 403 27.51 17.66 48.32
N TYR A 404 26.73 18.00 49.33
CA TYR A 404 25.79 19.13 49.36
C TYR A 404 26.29 20.28 50.24
N GLN A 405 27.61 20.45 50.32
CA GLN A 405 28.23 21.71 50.77
C GLN A 405 29.05 22.31 49.62
#